data_a5107815996d6ca5e623853dac523f68
#
_entry.id   a5107815996d6ca5e623853dac523f68
#
_cell.length_a   1.000
_cell.length_b   1.000
_cell.length_c   1.000
_cell.angle_alpha   90.00
_cell.angle_beta   90.00
_cell.angle_gamma   90.00
#
_symmetry.space_group_name_H-M   'P 1'
#
loop_
_entity.id
_entity.type
_entity.pdbx_description
1 polymer ?
#
loop_
_entity_poly.entity_id
_entity_poly.type
_entity_poly.pdbx_seq_one_letter_code
_entity_poly.pdbx_strand_id
1 'polypeptide(L)'
;MLFVVLLAVVVAGGIVFLQPNEYLSVATSLPANSLAADKARIFNKNIESLYPGFGSPDDLDRIIGTARLDTVYFSVTDQFNLFDHYKISGENEKARIKAACILKKHTRVIKSDYGELKVKVWDTDKNLAPQLANAIMEELEIIHRHLQGITNKTSYESLQLSQQRLQKEIDSLDHHLLETENKNSLSAVRRQVLFDQWQENEKLISEYQLMLENNPPVLMTVEKARPANRPDKPKRLEITIATGLLGLLFAFLSALAIEQRKK
;
A
#
# COMPACT_ATOMS: atom_id res chain seq x y z
N MET A 1 -18.93 48.22 8.67
CA MET A 1 -18.91 46.78 8.91
C MET A 1 -19.26 45.95 7.65
N LEU A 2 -20.41 46.21 7.02
CA LEU A 2 -20.84 45.48 5.81
C LEU A 2 -19.80 45.54 4.67
N PHE A 3 -19.15 46.69 4.47
CA PHE A 3 -18.09 46.90 3.49
C PHE A 3 -16.87 46.00 3.75
N VAL A 4 -16.47 45.76 5.00
CA VAL A 4 -15.33 44.89 5.37
C VAL A 4 -15.66 43.43 5.05
N VAL A 5 -16.90 43.00 5.34
CA VAL A 5 -17.36 41.64 4.99
C VAL A 5 -17.36 41.44 3.48
N LEU A 6 -17.90 42.39 2.74
CA LEU A 6 -17.96 42.32 1.28
C LEU A 6 -16.55 42.29 0.66
N LEU A 7 -15.64 43.12 1.18
CA LEU A 7 -14.25 43.13 0.74
C LEU A 7 -13.58 41.79 1.01
N ALA A 8 -13.77 41.18 2.19
CA ALA A 8 -13.22 39.90 2.55
C ALA A 8 -13.71 38.77 1.60
N VAL A 9 -15.00 38.75 1.26
CA VAL A 9 -15.59 37.78 0.32
C VAL A 9 -15.04 37.98 -1.08
N VAL A 10 -14.89 39.20 -1.56
CA VAL A 10 -14.32 39.52 -2.88
C VAL A 10 -12.86 39.06 -2.97
N VAL A 11 -12.06 39.39 -1.94
CA VAL A 11 -10.64 38.99 -1.89
C VAL A 11 -10.51 37.44 -1.84
N ALA A 12 -11.26 36.76 -0.97
CA ALA A 12 -11.23 35.31 -0.87
C ALA A 12 -11.72 34.66 -2.17
N GLY A 13 -12.80 35.16 -2.75
CA GLY A 13 -13.28 34.72 -4.07
C GLY A 13 -12.21 34.87 -5.13
N GLY A 14 -11.56 36.04 -5.22
CA GLY A 14 -10.47 36.30 -6.16
C GLY A 14 -9.32 35.30 -6.02
N ILE A 15 -8.85 35.05 -4.79
CA ILE A 15 -7.77 34.11 -4.53
C ILE A 15 -8.17 32.69 -4.96
N VAL A 16 -9.37 32.23 -4.63
CA VAL A 16 -9.85 30.88 -4.95
C VAL A 16 -10.05 30.68 -6.46
N PHE A 17 -10.48 31.74 -7.19
CA PHE A 17 -10.61 31.68 -8.64
C PHE A 17 -9.27 31.64 -9.39
N LEU A 18 -8.21 32.21 -8.80
CA LEU A 18 -6.85 32.16 -9.37
C LEU A 18 -6.15 30.84 -9.14
N GLN A 19 -6.61 29.99 -8.22
CA GLN A 19 -6.02 28.68 -7.99
C GLN A 19 -6.34 27.73 -9.16
N PRO A 20 -5.35 26.94 -9.64
CA PRO A 20 -5.57 25.93 -10.68
C PRO A 20 -6.56 24.87 -10.20
N ASN A 21 -7.33 24.34 -11.14
CA ASN A 21 -8.20 23.20 -10.87
C ASN A 21 -7.36 21.94 -10.70
N GLU A 22 -7.65 21.14 -9.69
CA GLU A 22 -7.09 19.81 -9.48
C GLU A 22 -8.16 18.74 -9.67
N TYR A 23 -7.83 17.71 -10.45
CA TYR A 23 -8.70 16.59 -10.75
C TYR A 23 -8.29 15.38 -9.92
N LEU A 24 -9.26 14.80 -9.21
CA LEU A 24 -9.04 13.59 -8.40
C LEU A 24 -9.23 12.35 -9.25
N SER A 25 -8.25 11.45 -9.22
CA SER A 25 -8.36 10.10 -9.73
C SER A 25 -8.05 9.08 -8.65
N VAL A 26 -8.76 7.95 -8.65
CA VAL A 26 -8.66 6.92 -7.62
C VAL A 26 -8.46 5.56 -8.27
N ALA A 27 -7.38 4.88 -7.91
CA ALA A 27 -7.18 3.45 -8.19
C ALA A 27 -7.54 2.65 -6.94
N THR A 28 -8.20 1.51 -7.12
CA THR A 28 -8.63 0.63 -6.03
C THR A 28 -8.13 -0.79 -6.25
N SER A 29 -7.51 -1.38 -5.24
CA SER A 29 -7.04 -2.76 -5.24
C SER A 29 -7.43 -3.49 -3.96
N LEU A 30 -7.54 -4.82 -4.05
CA LEU A 30 -7.70 -5.71 -2.92
C LEU A 30 -6.41 -6.50 -2.71
N PRO A 31 -6.08 -6.90 -1.47
CA PRO A 31 -5.01 -7.86 -1.21
C PRO A 31 -5.34 -9.18 -1.91
N ALA A 32 -4.38 -9.74 -2.65
CA ALA A 32 -4.60 -10.94 -3.45
C ALA A 32 -5.01 -12.17 -2.63
N ASN A 33 -4.54 -12.26 -1.39
CA ASN A 33 -4.82 -13.40 -0.52
C ASN A 33 -6.24 -13.46 0.03
N SER A 34 -6.98 -12.35 0.11
CA SER A 34 -8.37 -12.40 0.55
C SER A 34 -9.24 -13.25 -0.36
N LEU A 35 -8.96 -13.21 -1.68
CA LEU A 35 -9.70 -14.00 -2.68
C LEU A 35 -9.14 -15.42 -2.87
N ALA A 36 -7.82 -15.59 -2.76
CA ALA A 36 -7.18 -16.90 -2.87
C ALA A 36 -7.43 -17.76 -1.62
N ALA A 37 -7.39 -17.16 -0.42
CA ALA A 37 -7.70 -17.85 0.83
C ALA A 37 -9.14 -18.35 0.88
N ASP A 38 -10.12 -17.58 0.40
CA ASP A 38 -11.52 -18.00 0.37
C ASP A 38 -11.75 -19.18 -0.59
N LYS A 39 -11.11 -19.17 -1.75
CA LYS A 39 -11.17 -20.32 -2.68
C LYS A 39 -10.44 -21.54 -2.14
N ALA A 40 -9.31 -21.34 -1.48
CA ALA A 40 -8.50 -22.41 -0.91
C ALA A 40 -9.16 -23.06 0.31
N ARG A 41 -9.88 -22.31 1.15
CA ARG A 41 -10.68 -22.81 2.27
C ARG A 41 -11.76 -23.81 1.85
N ILE A 42 -12.27 -23.68 0.63
CA ILE A 42 -13.27 -24.62 0.08
C ILE A 42 -12.65 -25.99 -0.20
N PHE A 43 -11.36 -26.04 -0.57
CA PHE A 43 -10.70 -27.27 -1.01
C PHE A 43 -9.82 -27.94 0.05
N ASN A 44 -9.27 -27.18 1.02
CA ASN A 44 -8.42 -27.74 2.07
C ASN A 44 -8.26 -26.80 3.26
N LYS A 45 -8.66 -27.25 4.47
CA LYS A 45 -8.54 -26.46 5.72
C LYS A 45 -7.09 -26.16 6.14
N ASN A 46 -6.10 -26.90 5.61
CA ASN A 46 -4.69 -26.72 5.94
C ASN A 46 -3.99 -25.65 5.06
N ILE A 47 -4.66 -25.14 4.04
CA ILE A 47 -4.10 -24.09 3.15
C ILE A 47 -4.01 -22.72 3.85
N GLU A 48 -4.73 -22.53 4.95
CA GLU A 48 -4.63 -21.30 5.77
C GLU A 48 -3.23 -21.08 6.36
N SER A 49 -2.46 -22.17 6.58
CA SER A 49 -1.06 -22.12 7.02
C SER A 49 -0.06 -21.84 5.90
N LEU A 50 -0.45 -22.04 4.63
CA LEU A 50 0.40 -21.90 3.45
C LEU A 50 0.51 -20.47 2.92
N TYR A 51 -0.43 -19.61 3.27
CA TYR A 51 -0.40 -18.19 2.92
C TYR A 51 -0.26 -17.33 4.18
N PRO A 52 0.78 -17.54 5.01
CA PRO A 52 0.99 -16.68 6.15
C PRO A 52 1.45 -15.33 5.62
N GLY A 53 0.59 -14.38 5.61
CA GLY A 53 1.06 -13.05 5.68
C GLY A 53 0.59 -12.02 4.66
N PHE A 54 -0.14 -12.34 3.59
CA PHE A 54 -0.69 -11.30 2.72
C PHE A 54 -2.19 -11.46 2.54
N GLY A 55 -2.97 -10.44 2.88
CA GLY A 55 -4.44 -10.42 2.80
C GLY A 55 -5.12 -10.11 4.11
N SER A 56 -4.35 -10.01 5.19
CA SER A 56 -4.86 -9.49 6.46
C SER A 56 -4.99 -7.96 6.41
N PRO A 57 -5.83 -7.36 7.27
CA PRO A 57 -5.85 -5.92 7.46
C PRO A 57 -4.46 -5.30 7.76
N ASP A 58 -3.59 -6.06 8.44
CA ASP A 58 -2.23 -5.62 8.81
C ASP A 58 -1.30 -5.48 7.59
N ASP A 59 -1.53 -6.26 6.54
CA ASP A 59 -0.73 -6.18 5.32
C ASP A 59 -0.99 -4.90 4.55
N LEU A 60 -2.25 -4.44 4.53
CA LEU A 60 -2.57 -3.14 3.96
C LEU A 60 -1.86 -2.00 4.70
N ASP A 61 -1.72 -2.11 6.02
CA ASP A 61 -1.01 -1.10 6.81
C ASP A 61 0.48 -1.08 6.49
N ARG A 62 1.10 -2.23 6.18
CA ARG A 62 2.48 -2.32 5.67
C ARG A 62 2.62 -1.68 4.29
N ILE A 63 1.68 -1.94 3.38
CA ILE A 63 1.67 -1.33 2.04
C ILE A 63 1.50 0.18 2.14
N ILE A 64 0.62 0.68 3.01
CA ILE A 64 0.46 2.11 3.29
C ILE A 64 1.75 2.70 3.89
N GLY A 65 2.44 1.95 4.75
CA GLY A 65 3.76 2.32 5.26
C GLY A 65 4.77 2.52 4.13
N THR A 66 4.85 1.56 3.19
CA THR A 66 5.70 1.65 1.99
C THR A 66 5.31 2.83 1.10
N ALA A 67 4.02 3.11 0.95
CA ALA A 67 3.53 4.25 0.19
C ALA A 67 3.94 5.62 0.77
N ARG A 68 4.46 5.66 1.99
CA ARG A 68 5.03 6.88 2.60
C ARG A 68 6.51 7.08 2.27
N LEU A 69 7.16 6.07 1.70
CA LEU A 69 8.58 6.16 1.32
C LEU A 69 8.74 6.94 0.00
N ASP A 70 9.83 7.66 -0.11
CA ASP A 70 10.10 8.48 -1.29
C ASP A 70 10.42 7.63 -2.53
N THR A 71 10.87 6.40 -2.34
CA THR A 71 11.23 5.46 -3.42
C THR A 71 10.10 5.27 -4.43
N VAL A 72 8.85 5.11 -3.95
CA VAL A 72 7.66 4.96 -4.80
C VAL A 72 7.49 6.18 -5.71
N TYR A 73 7.67 7.37 -5.16
CA TYR A 73 7.48 8.62 -5.89
C TYR A 73 8.64 8.94 -6.83
N PHE A 74 9.87 8.52 -6.52
CA PHE A 74 11.01 8.63 -7.42
C PHE A 74 10.80 7.81 -8.70
N SER A 75 10.38 6.55 -8.56
CA SER A 75 10.11 5.66 -9.70
C SER A 75 9.06 6.27 -10.63
N VAL A 76 7.93 6.70 -10.08
CA VAL A 76 6.84 7.31 -10.86
C VAL A 76 7.24 8.67 -11.46
N THR A 77 8.03 9.48 -10.73
CA THR A 77 8.54 10.77 -11.24
C THR A 77 9.42 10.57 -12.47
N ASP A 78 10.31 9.58 -12.44
CA ASP A 78 11.21 9.27 -13.54
C ASP A 78 10.42 8.69 -14.73
N GLN A 79 9.45 7.80 -14.49
CA GLN A 79 8.61 7.17 -15.51
C GLN A 79 7.80 8.19 -16.33
N PHE A 80 7.26 9.22 -15.68
CA PHE A 80 6.40 10.21 -16.32
C PHE A 80 7.08 11.55 -16.61
N ASN A 81 8.40 11.65 -16.41
CA ASN A 81 9.14 12.90 -16.57
C ASN A 81 8.47 14.11 -15.92
N LEU A 82 8.11 13.98 -14.63
CA LEU A 82 7.33 14.99 -13.92
C LEU A 82 8.07 16.31 -13.69
N PHE A 83 9.34 16.40 -14.05
CA PHE A 83 10.12 17.66 -14.02
C PHE A 83 9.48 18.73 -14.91
N ASP A 84 9.16 18.37 -16.14
CA ASP A 84 8.55 19.27 -17.13
C ASP A 84 7.12 19.63 -16.71
N HIS A 85 6.34 18.64 -16.26
CA HIS A 85 4.98 18.84 -15.81
C HIS A 85 4.87 19.84 -14.64
N TYR A 86 5.76 19.68 -13.65
CA TYR A 86 5.79 20.59 -12.47
C TYR A 86 6.66 21.84 -12.71
N LYS A 87 7.17 22.06 -13.93
CA LYS A 87 7.99 23.23 -14.31
C LYS A 87 9.21 23.39 -13.39
N ILE A 88 9.88 22.29 -13.08
CA ILE A 88 11.07 22.28 -12.25
C ILE A 88 12.29 22.40 -13.15
N SER A 89 13.09 23.46 -12.95
CA SER A 89 14.31 23.68 -13.73
C SER A 89 15.42 22.72 -13.30
N GLY A 90 16.02 22.01 -14.27
CA GLY A 90 17.16 21.08 -14.11
C GLY A 90 16.73 19.64 -13.90
N GLU A 91 17.59 18.72 -14.36
CA GLU A 91 17.41 17.25 -14.23
C GLU A 91 18.32 16.64 -13.16
N ASN A 92 18.77 17.46 -12.21
CA ASN A 92 19.65 17.00 -11.13
C ASN A 92 18.86 16.32 -9.99
N GLU A 93 19.57 15.66 -9.08
CA GLU A 93 18.99 14.97 -7.92
C GLU A 93 18.07 15.86 -7.08
N LYS A 94 18.38 17.15 -6.96
CA LYS A 94 17.51 18.11 -6.24
C LYS A 94 16.19 18.34 -6.95
N ALA A 95 16.19 18.40 -8.28
CA ALA A 95 14.97 18.54 -9.07
C ALA A 95 14.12 17.29 -8.95
N ARG A 96 14.73 16.10 -8.99
CA ARG A 96 14.08 14.81 -8.79
C ARG A 96 13.39 14.72 -7.42
N ILE A 97 14.10 15.04 -6.34
CA ILE A 97 13.53 15.09 -4.99
C ILE A 97 12.34 16.06 -4.93
N LYS A 98 12.47 17.24 -5.53
CA LYS A 98 11.40 18.25 -5.53
C LYS A 98 10.15 17.75 -6.28
N ALA A 99 10.31 17.12 -7.44
CA ALA A 99 9.18 16.56 -8.21
C ALA A 99 8.48 15.42 -7.45
N ALA A 100 9.24 14.49 -6.89
CA ALA A 100 8.72 13.42 -6.06
C ALA A 100 7.98 13.94 -4.82
N CYS A 101 8.50 14.96 -4.16
CA CYS A 101 7.82 15.61 -3.03
C CYS A 101 6.49 16.28 -3.43
N ILE A 102 6.42 16.88 -4.64
CA ILE A 102 5.17 17.47 -5.15
C ILE A 102 4.16 16.35 -5.39
N LEU A 103 4.54 15.30 -6.12
CA LEU A 103 3.67 14.14 -6.37
C LEU A 103 3.17 13.52 -5.05
N LYS A 104 4.08 13.32 -4.10
CA LYS A 104 3.73 12.77 -2.76
C LYS A 104 2.71 13.62 -2.02
N LYS A 105 2.83 14.96 -2.06
CA LYS A 105 1.86 15.88 -1.44
C LYS A 105 0.48 15.82 -2.08
N HIS A 106 0.42 15.55 -3.39
CA HIS A 106 -0.82 15.41 -4.14
C HIS A 106 -1.32 13.96 -4.20
N THR A 107 -0.69 13.04 -3.44
CA THR A 107 -1.10 11.64 -3.33
C THR A 107 -1.57 11.31 -1.93
N ARG A 108 -2.61 10.49 -1.83
CA ARG A 108 -3.08 9.90 -0.57
C ARG A 108 -3.36 8.41 -0.77
N VAL A 109 -2.65 7.58 -0.05
CA VAL A 109 -2.88 6.14 -0.01
C VAL A 109 -3.58 5.80 1.31
N ILE A 110 -4.74 5.16 1.21
CA ILE A 110 -5.60 4.85 2.37
C ILE A 110 -6.20 3.45 2.23
N LYS A 111 -6.51 2.87 3.38
CA LYS A 111 -7.37 1.69 3.50
C LYS A 111 -8.82 2.12 3.62
N SER A 112 -9.72 1.47 2.90
CA SER A 112 -11.15 1.66 3.08
C SER A 112 -11.69 0.76 4.20
N ASP A 113 -12.91 1.07 4.68
CA ASP A 113 -13.60 0.26 5.68
C ASP A 113 -13.93 -1.16 5.17
N TYR A 114 -13.88 -1.36 3.85
CA TYR A 114 -14.10 -2.65 3.19
C TYR A 114 -12.82 -3.45 2.94
N GLY A 115 -11.67 -3.02 3.49
CA GLY A 115 -10.40 -3.70 3.29
C GLY A 115 -9.76 -3.51 1.91
N GLU A 116 -10.11 -2.43 1.20
CA GLU A 116 -9.52 -2.06 -0.09
C GLU A 116 -8.37 -1.07 0.12
N LEU A 117 -7.35 -1.16 -0.71
CA LEU A 117 -6.32 -0.12 -0.86
C LEU A 117 -6.78 0.88 -1.91
N LYS A 118 -6.82 2.17 -1.55
CA LYS A 118 -7.16 3.27 -2.47
C LYS A 118 -5.99 4.23 -2.60
N VAL A 119 -5.53 4.39 -3.83
CA VAL A 119 -4.54 5.40 -4.21
C VAL A 119 -5.29 6.56 -4.86
N LYS A 120 -5.29 7.70 -4.19
CA LYS A 120 -5.91 8.96 -4.62
C LYS A 120 -4.82 9.91 -5.07
N VAL A 121 -4.93 10.43 -6.29
CA VAL A 121 -4.00 11.43 -6.83
C VAL A 121 -4.77 12.63 -7.33
N TRP A 122 -4.31 13.82 -6.96
CA TRP A 122 -4.78 15.09 -7.46
C TRP A 122 -3.74 15.67 -8.40
N ASP A 123 -4.15 16.03 -9.59
CA ASP A 123 -3.30 16.72 -10.56
C ASP A 123 -4.06 17.77 -11.36
N THR A 124 -3.35 18.76 -11.89
CA THR A 124 -3.93 19.80 -12.74
C THR A 124 -4.31 19.27 -14.12
N ASP A 125 -3.66 18.22 -14.58
CA ASP A 125 -4.02 17.50 -15.81
C ASP A 125 -4.94 16.30 -15.48
N LYS A 126 -6.19 16.40 -15.94
CA LYS A 126 -7.19 15.35 -15.75
C LYS A 126 -6.83 14.00 -16.38
N ASN A 127 -5.96 13.98 -17.41
CA ASN A 127 -5.54 12.75 -18.08
C ASN A 127 -4.27 12.16 -17.43
N LEU A 128 -3.44 12.97 -16.79
CA LEU A 128 -2.24 12.53 -16.08
C LEU A 128 -2.58 11.96 -14.69
N ALA A 129 -3.53 12.58 -13.97
CA ALA A 129 -3.93 12.13 -12.64
C ALA A 129 -4.23 10.61 -12.54
N PRO A 130 -5.03 10.00 -13.45
CA PRO A 130 -5.29 8.55 -13.39
C PRO A 130 -4.06 7.71 -13.74
N GLN A 131 -3.19 8.19 -14.63
CA GLN A 131 -1.95 7.48 -14.96
C GLN A 131 -1.03 7.42 -13.74
N LEU A 132 -0.87 8.52 -13.02
CA LEU A 132 -0.09 8.58 -11.79
C LEU A 132 -0.68 7.68 -10.69
N ALA A 133 -2.00 7.70 -10.52
CA ALA A 133 -2.66 6.84 -9.52
C ALA A 133 -2.46 5.35 -9.82
N ASN A 134 -2.59 4.95 -11.09
CA ASN A 134 -2.35 3.57 -11.51
C ASN A 134 -0.88 3.18 -11.38
N ALA A 135 0.05 4.06 -11.76
CA ALA A 135 1.49 3.79 -11.65
C ALA A 135 1.94 3.66 -10.19
N ILE A 136 1.45 4.50 -9.28
CA ILE A 136 1.74 4.37 -7.85
C ILE A 136 1.20 3.03 -7.32
N MET A 137 0.00 2.61 -7.73
CA MET A 137 -0.57 1.32 -7.33
C MET A 137 0.28 0.16 -7.84
N GLU A 138 0.74 0.23 -9.08
CA GLU A 138 1.60 -0.77 -9.71
C GLU A 138 2.97 -0.83 -9.03
N GLU A 139 3.58 0.31 -8.71
CA GLU A 139 4.86 0.36 -8.01
C GLU A 139 4.77 -0.26 -6.61
N LEU A 140 3.69 0.00 -5.87
CA LEU A 140 3.44 -0.65 -4.59
C LEU A 140 3.30 -2.17 -4.74
N GLU A 141 2.62 -2.63 -5.76
CA GLU A 141 2.49 -4.06 -6.07
C GLU A 141 3.86 -4.68 -6.39
N ILE A 142 4.66 -4.06 -7.24
CA ILE A 142 6.01 -4.52 -7.62
C ILE A 142 6.91 -4.64 -6.39
N ILE A 143 6.96 -3.62 -5.54
CA ILE A 143 7.79 -3.62 -4.34
C ILE A 143 7.39 -4.75 -3.40
N HIS A 144 6.09 -4.91 -3.11
CA HIS A 144 5.63 -5.92 -2.17
C HIS A 144 5.74 -7.33 -2.73
N ARG A 145 5.51 -7.55 -4.02
CA ARG A 145 5.75 -8.82 -4.69
C ARG A 145 7.24 -9.21 -4.65
N HIS A 146 8.14 -8.26 -4.82
CA HIS A 146 9.57 -8.50 -4.69
C HIS A 146 9.96 -8.89 -3.26
N LEU A 147 9.44 -8.18 -2.25
CA LEU A 147 9.67 -8.50 -0.83
C LEU A 147 9.13 -9.89 -0.47
N GLN A 148 7.96 -10.25 -0.98
CA GLN A 148 7.37 -11.58 -0.80
C GLN A 148 8.25 -12.66 -1.45
N GLY A 149 8.76 -12.42 -2.65
CA GLY A 149 9.67 -13.34 -3.35
C GLY A 149 10.95 -13.59 -2.55
N ILE A 150 11.57 -12.56 -1.96
CA ILE A 150 12.74 -12.70 -1.09
C ILE A 150 12.39 -13.56 0.15
N THR A 151 11.26 -13.29 0.80
CA THR A 151 10.83 -14.02 1.99
C THR A 151 10.57 -15.49 1.67
N ASN A 152 9.86 -15.77 0.57
CA ASN A 152 9.58 -17.14 0.12
C ASN A 152 10.88 -17.89 -0.22
N LYS A 153 11.84 -17.22 -0.87
CA LYS A 153 13.14 -17.81 -1.19
C LYS A 153 13.92 -18.18 0.08
N THR A 154 13.98 -17.26 1.07
CA THR A 154 14.66 -17.51 2.33
C THR A 154 14.02 -18.67 3.09
N SER A 155 12.69 -18.76 3.11
CA SER A 155 11.96 -19.87 3.72
C SER A 155 12.23 -21.19 3.03
N TYR A 156 12.20 -21.22 1.69
CA TYR A 156 12.54 -22.37 0.87
C TYR A 156 13.95 -22.91 1.16
N GLU A 157 14.96 -22.03 1.15
CA GLU A 157 16.35 -22.38 1.46
C GLU A 157 16.50 -22.92 2.89
N SER A 158 15.83 -22.33 3.88
CA SER A 158 15.81 -22.79 5.26
C SER A 158 15.19 -24.19 5.40
N LEU A 159 14.08 -24.43 4.71
CA LEU A 159 13.41 -25.74 4.69
C LEU A 159 14.28 -26.82 4.02
N GLN A 160 14.97 -26.48 2.93
CA GLN A 160 15.93 -27.41 2.29
C GLN A 160 17.08 -27.81 3.24
N LEU A 161 17.62 -26.83 3.98
CA LEU A 161 18.66 -27.13 4.98
C LEU A 161 18.11 -28.02 6.12
N SER A 162 16.88 -27.76 6.56
CA SER A 162 16.18 -28.59 7.55
C SER A 162 15.99 -30.01 7.03
N GLN A 163 15.55 -30.17 5.78
CA GLN A 163 15.38 -31.45 5.11
C GLN A 163 16.65 -32.27 5.09
N GLN A 164 17.77 -31.65 4.73
CA GLN A 164 19.09 -32.32 4.74
C GLN A 164 19.53 -32.76 6.14
N ARG A 165 19.20 -31.97 7.17
CA ARG A 165 19.52 -32.35 8.57
C ARG A 165 18.67 -33.54 9.03
N LEU A 166 17.36 -33.51 8.75
CA LEU A 166 16.45 -34.61 9.08
C LEU A 166 16.87 -35.90 8.38
N GLN A 167 17.26 -35.81 7.11
CA GLN A 167 17.75 -36.98 6.37
C GLN A 167 18.98 -37.60 7.02
N LYS A 168 19.99 -36.77 7.39
CA LYS A 168 21.20 -37.26 8.06
C LYS A 168 20.90 -37.89 9.42
N GLU A 169 19.94 -37.36 10.17
CA GLU A 169 19.54 -37.89 11.47
C GLU A 169 18.82 -39.25 11.32
N ILE A 170 17.95 -39.37 10.31
CA ILE A 170 17.30 -40.64 9.95
C ILE A 170 18.35 -41.70 9.55
N ASP A 171 19.28 -41.33 8.64
CA ASP A 171 20.34 -42.23 8.19
C ASP A 171 21.24 -42.71 9.34
N SER A 172 21.58 -41.77 10.27
CA SER A 172 22.35 -42.12 11.48
C SER A 172 21.62 -43.11 12.40
N LEU A 173 20.30 -42.89 12.59
CA LEU A 173 19.49 -43.82 13.38
C LEU A 173 19.34 -45.19 12.70
N ASP A 174 19.18 -45.23 11.40
CA ASP A 174 19.10 -46.49 10.64
C ASP A 174 20.41 -47.28 10.73
N HIS A 175 21.57 -46.61 10.66
CA HIS A 175 22.86 -47.27 10.85
C HIS A 175 23.01 -47.84 12.28
N HIS A 176 22.62 -47.09 13.30
CA HIS A 176 22.62 -47.56 14.68
C HIS A 176 21.68 -48.74 14.93
N LEU A 177 20.53 -48.77 14.28
CA LEU A 177 19.55 -49.86 14.40
C LEU A 177 20.05 -51.16 13.72
N LEU A 178 20.91 -51.06 12.70
CA LEU A 178 21.53 -52.20 12.04
C LEU A 178 22.68 -52.79 12.85
N GLU A 179 23.41 -51.96 13.62
CA GLU A 179 24.57 -52.42 14.43
C GLU A 179 24.17 -53.00 15.79
N THR A 180 22.99 -52.67 16.31
CA THR A 180 22.58 -53.09 17.66
C THR A 180 21.46 -54.13 17.55
N GLU A 181 21.74 -55.35 17.99
CA GLU A 181 20.77 -56.48 18.04
C GLU A 181 19.52 -56.17 18.92
N ASN A 182 19.61 -55.15 19.75
CA ASN A 182 18.56 -54.74 20.66
C ASN A 182 17.69 -53.63 20.02
N LYS A 183 16.60 -54.03 19.35
CA LYS A 183 15.59 -53.13 18.79
C LYS A 183 14.84 -52.38 19.92
N ASN A 184 15.45 -51.32 20.48
CA ASN A 184 14.80 -50.48 21.44
C ASN A 184 13.56 -49.83 20.78
N SER A 185 12.38 -50.09 21.32
CA SER A 185 11.11 -49.47 20.87
C SER A 185 11.17 -47.96 20.76
N LEU A 186 12.00 -47.32 21.59
CA LEU A 186 12.23 -45.86 21.61
C LEU A 186 12.90 -45.35 20.33
N SER A 187 13.91 -46.11 19.78
CA SER A 187 14.60 -45.71 18.54
C SER A 187 13.67 -45.80 17.32
N ALA A 188 12.80 -46.81 17.30
CA ALA A 188 11.78 -46.96 16.25
C ALA A 188 10.75 -45.81 16.29
N VAL A 189 10.29 -45.44 17.48
CA VAL A 189 9.39 -44.30 17.64
C VAL A 189 10.04 -42.98 17.22
N ARG A 190 11.30 -42.76 17.62
CA ARG A 190 12.05 -41.56 17.23
C ARG A 190 12.21 -41.48 15.71
N ARG A 191 12.53 -42.57 15.07
CA ARG A 191 12.63 -42.69 13.59
C ARG A 191 11.31 -42.29 12.92
N GLN A 192 10.19 -42.83 13.43
CA GLN A 192 8.87 -42.48 12.90
C GLN A 192 8.57 -41.00 13.00
N VAL A 193 8.85 -40.37 14.15
CA VAL A 193 8.66 -38.93 14.34
C VAL A 193 9.50 -38.10 13.37
N LEU A 194 10.77 -38.48 13.16
CA LEU A 194 11.65 -37.78 12.22
C LEU A 194 11.17 -37.96 10.78
N PHE A 195 10.66 -39.15 10.42
CA PHE A 195 10.10 -39.41 9.11
C PHE A 195 8.84 -38.60 8.85
N ASP A 196 7.94 -38.48 9.83
CA ASP A 196 6.75 -37.64 9.75
C ASP A 196 7.11 -36.16 9.57
N GLN A 197 8.12 -35.66 10.31
CA GLN A 197 8.66 -34.30 10.13
C GLN A 197 9.30 -34.12 8.75
N TRP A 198 10.01 -35.12 8.25
CA TRP A 198 10.61 -35.10 6.92
C TRP A 198 9.53 -34.98 5.82
N GLN A 199 8.44 -35.76 5.93
CA GLN A 199 7.32 -35.68 4.98
C GLN A 199 6.60 -34.33 5.01
N GLU A 200 6.38 -33.76 6.20
CA GLU A 200 5.77 -32.45 6.35
C GLU A 200 6.65 -31.35 5.73
N ASN A 201 7.95 -31.43 5.97
CA ASN A 201 8.93 -30.51 5.41
C ASN A 201 8.98 -30.58 3.87
N GLU A 202 8.88 -31.78 3.29
CA GLU A 202 8.82 -32.02 1.84
C GLU A 202 7.61 -31.33 1.20
N LYS A 203 6.45 -31.41 1.86
CA LYS A 203 5.25 -30.69 1.40
C LYS A 203 5.47 -29.19 1.38
N LEU A 204 6.02 -28.63 2.47
CA LEU A 204 6.31 -27.21 2.56
C LEU A 204 7.31 -26.76 1.49
N ILE A 205 8.36 -27.54 1.23
CA ILE A 205 9.33 -27.26 0.16
C ILE A 205 8.62 -27.17 -1.19
N SER A 206 7.76 -28.15 -1.51
CA SER A 206 7.02 -28.16 -2.77
C SER A 206 6.10 -26.95 -2.92
N GLU A 207 5.45 -26.52 -1.83
CA GLU A 207 4.57 -25.36 -1.80
C GLU A 207 5.33 -24.05 -2.00
N TYR A 208 6.44 -23.86 -1.28
CA TYR A 208 7.29 -22.68 -1.48
C TYR A 208 7.92 -22.64 -2.88
N GLN A 209 8.26 -23.80 -3.44
CA GLN A 209 8.72 -23.88 -4.83
C GLN A 209 7.65 -23.39 -5.80
N LEU A 210 6.40 -23.83 -5.65
CA LEU A 210 5.27 -23.35 -6.47
C LEU A 210 5.05 -21.84 -6.32
N MET A 211 5.20 -21.30 -5.10
CA MET A 211 5.10 -19.85 -4.87
C MET A 211 6.21 -19.07 -5.57
N LEU A 212 7.43 -19.62 -5.59
CA LEU A 212 8.57 -18.98 -6.28
C LEU A 212 8.42 -19.03 -7.80
N GLU A 213 7.92 -20.15 -8.35
CA GLU A 213 7.70 -20.31 -9.79
C GLU A 213 6.55 -19.41 -10.30
N ASN A 214 5.44 -19.34 -9.56
CA ASN A 214 4.25 -18.59 -9.98
C ASN A 214 4.31 -17.10 -9.63
N ASN A 215 5.14 -16.71 -8.66
CA ASN A 215 5.29 -15.32 -8.17
C ASN A 215 3.96 -14.55 -8.12
N PRO A 216 2.98 -14.99 -7.31
CA PRO A 216 1.61 -14.47 -7.34
C PRO A 216 1.57 -12.99 -6.99
N PRO A 217 0.62 -12.22 -7.57
CA PRO A 217 0.48 -10.80 -7.25
C PRO A 217 0.09 -10.61 -5.79
N VAL A 218 0.55 -9.53 -5.19
CA VAL A 218 0.22 -9.12 -3.81
C VAL A 218 -1.06 -8.30 -3.76
N LEU A 219 -1.28 -7.49 -4.81
CA LEU A 219 -2.46 -6.65 -4.96
C LEU A 219 -3.20 -7.03 -6.26
N MET A 220 -4.52 -7.18 -6.15
CA MET A 220 -5.40 -7.36 -7.30
C MET A 220 -6.15 -6.06 -7.57
N THR A 221 -5.89 -5.44 -8.72
CA THR A 221 -6.59 -4.21 -9.13
C THR A 221 -8.06 -4.53 -9.40
N VAL A 222 -8.94 -3.92 -8.61
CA VAL A 222 -10.40 -4.00 -8.76
C VAL A 222 -10.89 -2.92 -9.72
N GLU A 223 -10.38 -1.70 -9.54
CA GLU A 223 -10.74 -0.57 -10.37
C GLU A 223 -9.51 0.27 -10.70
N LYS A 224 -9.25 0.44 -12.01
CA LYS A 224 -8.24 1.37 -12.50
C LYS A 224 -8.75 2.80 -12.39
N ALA A 225 -7.87 3.71 -12.00
CA ALA A 225 -8.16 5.13 -12.00
C ALA A 225 -8.57 5.62 -13.38
N ARG A 226 -9.56 6.51 -13.44
CA ARG A 226 -10.11 7.11 -14.66
C ARG A 226 -10.07 8.64 -14.58
N PRO A 227 -10.03 9.34 -15.72
CA PRO A 227 -10.11 10.80 -15.75
C PRO A 227 -11.39 11.32 -15.11
N ALA A 228 -11.25 12.30 -14.22
CA ALA A 228 -12.40 12.95 -13.61
C ALA A 228 -13.04 13.95 -14.58
N ASN A 229 -14.37 13.99 -14.61
CA ASN A 229 -15.11 14.93 -15.45
C ASN A 229 -15.17 16.35 -14.85
N ARG A 230 -14.99 16.48 -13.54
CA ARG A 230 -15.07 17.74 -12.82
C ARG A 230 -13.87 17.88 -11.88
N PRO A 231 -13.35 19.10 -11.64
CA PRO A 231 -12.32 19.34 -10.66
C PRO A 231 -12.84 19.04 -9.25
N ASP A 232 -11.98 18.47 -8.40
CA ASP A 232 -12.26 18.20 -6.99
C ASP A 232 -11.85 19.39 -6.09
N LYS A 233 -10.78 20.10 -6.50
CA LYS A 233 -10.27 21.28 -5.77
C LYS A 233 -10.00 22.44 -6.74
N PRO A 234 -10.03 23.69 -6.22
CA PRO A 234 -10.57 24.11 -4.92
C PRO A 234 -12.10 24.01 -4.91
N LYS A 235 -12.68 23.74 -3.74
CA LYS A 235 -14.14 23.77 -3.53
C LYS A 235 -14.62 25.22 -3.40
N ARG A 236 -14.66 25.91 -4.55
CA ARG A 236 -14.87 27.36 -4.64
C ARG A 236 -16.09 27.84 -3.87
N LEU A 237 -17.21 27.15 -4.05
CA LEU A 237 -18.49 27.55 -3.42
C LEU A 237 -18.42 27.37 -1.90
N GLU A 238 -17.89 26.27 -1.39
CA GLU A 238 -17.76 26.04 0.04
C GLU A 238 -16.85 27.08 0.71
N ILE A 239 -15.72 27.41 0.09
CA ILE A 239 -14.77 28.40 0.60
C ILE A 239 -15.40 29.79 0.62
N THR A 240 -16.13 30.18 -0.42
CA THR A 240 -16.79 31.48 -0.51
C THR A 240 -17.88 31.63 0.56
N ILE A 241 -18.71 30.60 0.75
CA ILE A 241 -19.75 30.57 1.79
C ILE A 241 -19.10 30.64 3.19
N ALA A 242 -18.08 29.81 3.44
CA ALA A 242 -17.40 29.80 4.74
C ALA A 242 -16.78 31.18 5.07
N THR A 243 -16.15 31.82 4.09
CA THR A 243 -15.59 33.16 4.26
C THR A 243 -16.68 34.21 4.55
N GLY A 244 -17.81 34.12 3.86
CA GLY A 244 -18.96 35.01 4.11
C GLY A 244 -19.50 34.88 5.55
N LEU A 245 -19.68 33.61 6.02
CA LEU A 245 -20.15 33.36 7.38
C LEU A 245 -19.17 33.86 8.45
N LEU A 246 -17.87 33.59 8.27
CA LEU A 246 -16.82 34.06 9.17
C LEU A 246 -16.78 35.61 9.18
N GLY A 247 -16.90 36.24 8.02
CA GLY A 247 -16.96 37.69 7.90
C GLY A 247 -18.16 38.30 8.64
N LEU A 248 -19.35 37.70 8.53
CA LEU A 248 -20.56 38.13 9.26
C LEU A 248 -20.39 37.97 10.78
N LEU A 249 -19.83 36.84 11.23
CA LEU A 249 -19.56 36.61 12.65
C LEU A 249 -18.57 37.65 13.19
N PHE A 250 -17.51 37.96 12.47
CA PHE A 250 -16.54 38.98 12.85
C PHE A 250 -17.18 40.38 12.89
N ALA A 251 -18.01 40.71 11.91
CA ALA A 251 -18.73 42.01 11.90
C ALA A 251 -19.69 42.12 13.09
N PHE A 252 -20.39 41.05 13.46
CA PHE A 252 -21.30 41.02 14.61
C PHE A 252 -20.53 41.21 15.93
N LEU A 253 -19.44 40.45 16.15
CA LEU A 253 -18.61 40.59 17.34
C LEU A 253 -18.00 42.00 17.46
N SER A 254 -17.55 42.56 16.35
CA SER A 254 -17.00 43.92 16.31
C SER A 254 -18.06 44.97 16.63
N ALA A 255 -19.29 44.79 16.16
CA ALA A 255 -20.42 45.70 16.51
C ALA A 255 -20.72 45.68 18.01
N LEU A 256 -20.79 44.48 18.62
CA LEU A 256 -20.99 44.33 20.07
C LEU A 256 -19.88 44.99 20.89
N ALA A 257 -18.60 44.79 20.46
CA ALA A 257 -17.46 45.40 21.16
C ALA A 257 -17.46 46.91 21.10
N ILE A 258 -17.90 47.51 19.99
CA ILE A 258 -18.04 48.95 19.83
C ILE A 258 -19.20 49.48 20.70
N GLU A 259 -20.31 48.75 20.78
CA GLU A 259 -21.47 49.13 21.59
C GLU A 259 -21.13 49.09 23.10
N GLN A 260 -20.38 48.05 23.53
CA GLN A 260 -19.91 47.99 24.94
C GLN A 260 -18.96 49.11 25.33
N ARG A 261 -18.15 49.62 24.38
CA ARG A 261 -17.25 50.76 24.65
C ARG A 261 -17.95 52.11 24.69
N LYS A 262 -19.18 52.20 24.20
CA LYS A 262 -19.99 53.44 24.23
C LYS A 262 -20.85 53.54 25.46
N LYS A 263 -20.99 52.50 26.25
CA LYS A 263 -21.56 52.52 27.61
C LYS A 263 -20.48 52.72 28.65
#